data_6ddbd062aa4d5b9413f700808df5518b
#
_entry.id   6ddbd062aa4d5b9413f700808df5518b
#
_cell.length_a   1.000
_cell.length_b   1.000
_cell.length_c   1.000
_cell.angle_alpha   90.00
_cell.angle_beta   90.00
_cell.angle_gamma   90.00
#
_symmetry.space_group_name_H-M   'P 1'
#
loop_
_entity.id
_entity.type
_entity.pdbx_description
1 polymer ?
#
loop_
_entity_poly.entity_id
_entity_poly.type
_entity_poly.pdbx_seq_one_letter_code
_entity_poly.pdbx_strand_id
1 'polypeptide(L)'
;MLSDILGDPLDMIASGPACPDSTTCEDAKKIVNKYNLKLSPDAEKLMDVETPKKLDNVTTLINGSVRELCNAAAKECEKHGFESVILTDQLCCQAKEAGSFLASIAKTHCHGNKKTAYIAGGETVVNLTGHGKGGRNQEIALSAASGIDGIKNAAIFSIGSDGTDAVSYTHLTL
;
A
#
# COMPACT_ATOMS: atom_id res chain seq x y z
N MET A 1 0.18 -10.25 -13.48
CA MET A 1 0.75 -10.12 -12.12
C MET A 1 -0.22 -9.32 -11.27
N LEU A 2 -0.33 -9.62 -9.99
CA LEU A 2 -0.98 -8.79 -8.99
C LEU A 2 0.12 -8.06 -8.22
N SER A 3 0.04 -6.73 -8.17
CA SER A 3 1.06 -5.91 -7.50
C SER A 3 0.56 -5.47 -6.12
N ASP A 4 1.39 -5.69 -5.12
CA ASP A 4 1.24 -5.24 -3.74
C ASP A 4 2.30 -4.18 -3.35
N ILE A 5 3.09 -3.74 -4.33
CA ILE A 5 4.17 -2.77 -4.15
C ILE A 5 3.77 -1.43 -4.75
N LEU A 6 4.05 -0.35 -4.02
CA LEU A 6 3.74 1.01 -4.46
C LEU A 6 4.48 1.37 -5.75
N GLY A 7 3.74 1.86 -6.74
CA GLY A 7 4.29 2.26 -8.04
C GLY A 7 4.55 1.12 -9.02
N ASP A 8 4.22 -0.11 -8.66
CA ASP A 8 4.31 -1.30 -9.51
C ASP A 8 5.69 -1.58 -10.14
N PRO A 9 6.83 -1.41 -9.42
CA PRO A 9 8.14 -1.71 -9.99
C PRO A 9 8.28 -3.21 -10.24
N LEU A 10 8.42 -3.59 -11.51
CA LEU A 10 8.37 -4.99 -11.95
C LEU A 10 9.49 -5.85 -11.35
N ASP A 11 10.63 -5.27 -11.07
CA ASP A 11 11.79 -5.90 -10.44
C ASP A 11 11.61 -6.18 -8.95
N MET A 12 10.61 -5.54 -8.32
CA MET A 12 10.28 -5.75 -6.90
C MET A 12 9.08 -6.67 -6.69
N ILE A 13 8.13 -6.70 -7.63
CA ILE A 13 6.91 -7.52 -7.51
C ILE A 13 7.31 -9.00 -7.45
N ALA A 14 6.94 -9.68 -6.36
CA ALA A 14 7.29 -11.08 -6.08
C ALA A 14 8.80 -11.36 -6.22
N SER A 15 9.65 -10.39 -5.88
CA SER A 15 11.12 -10.42 -6.04
C SER A 15 11.59 -10.49 -7.51
N GLY A 16 10.78 -10.04 -8.45
CA GLY A 16 11.15 -9.86 -9.84
C GLY A 16 11.63 -11.08 -10.64
N PRO A 17 11.07 -12.32 -10.45
CA PRO A 17 11.65 -13.54 -11.01
C PRO A 17 11.66 -13.57 -12.55
N ALA A 18 10.87 -12.70 -13.18
CA ALA A 18 10.77 -12.60 -14.63
C ALA A 18 11.04 -11.16 -15.13
N CYS A 19 11.82 -10.41 -14.37
CA CYS A 19 12.22 -9.05 -14.70
C CYS A 19 13.76 -8.96 -14.73
N PRO A 20 14.36 -8.18 -15.65
CA PRO A 20 15.79 -7.90 -15.58
C PRO A 20 16.13 -7.20 -14.27
N ASP A 21 17.16 -7.65 -13.61
CA ASP A 21 17.65 -7.04 -12.37
C ASP A 21 18.47 -5.79 -12.68
N SER A 22 18.08 -4.66 -12.12
CA SER A 22 18.79 -3.39 -12.26
C SER A 22 20.01 -3.27 -11.33
N THR A 23 20.08 -4.09 -10.27
CA THR A 23 21.18 -4.09 -9.30
C THR A 23 22.31 -5.02 -9.74
N THR A 24 23.50 -4.87 -9.17
CA THR A 24 24.70 -5.64 -9.54
C THR A 24 25.23 -6.47 -8.38
N CYS A 25 26.05 -7.47 -8.68
CA CYS A 25 26.81 -8.21 -7.65
C CYS A 25 27.59 -7.25 -6.73
N GLU A 26 28.08 -6.14 -7.28
CA GLU A 26 28.84 -5.16 -6.51
C GLU A 26 27.95 -4.41 -5.52
N ASP A 27 26.72 -4.11 -5.89
CA ASP A 27 25.74 -3.48 -4.97
C ASP A 27 25.35 -4.44 -3.85
N ALA A 28 25.15 -5.71 -4.16
CA ALA A 28 24.93 -6.74 -3.16
C ALA A 28 26.10 -6.88 -2.18
N LYS A 29 27.35 -6.89 -2.69
CA LYS A 29 28.57 -6.91 -1.85
C LYS A 29 28.69 -5.68 -0.97
N LYS A 30 28.33 -4.49 -1.45
CA LYS A 30 28.28 -3.27 -0.62
C LYS A 30 27.30 -3.42 0.56
N ILE A 31 26.16 -4.04 0.34
CA ILE A 31 25.15 -4.29 1.39
C ILE A 31 25.71 -5.28 2.42
N VAL A 32 26.29 -6.40 1.97
CA VAL A 32 26.92 -7.39 2.86
C VAL A 32 27.96 -6.73 3.74
N ASN A 33 28.83 -5.92 3.16
CA ASN A 33 29.88 -5.21 3.90
C ASN A 33 29.31 -4.16 4.87
N LYS A 34 28.33 -3.37 4.41
CA LYS A 34 27.70 -2.32 5.23
C LYS A 34 27.06 -2.87 6.51
N TYR A 35 26.45 -4.04 6.42
CA TYR A 35 25.73 -4.66 7.54
C TYR A 35 26.51 -5.81 8.21
N ASN A 36 27.75 -6.06 7.79
CA ASN A 36 28.59 -7.16 8.29
C ASN A 36 27.85 -8.50 8.27
N LEU A 37 27.16 -8.80 7.17
CA LEU A 37 26.38 -10.02 7.03
C LEU A 37 27.32 -11.23 6.92
N LYS A 38 27.00 -12.28 7.68
CA LYS A 38 27.70 -13.58 7.58
C LYS A 38 26.94 -14.44 6.59
N LEU A 39 27.54 -14.72 5.46
CA LEU A 39 26.96 -15.59 4.43
C LEU A 39 27.50 -17.02 4.57
N SER A 40 26.75 -17.99 4.08
CA SER A 40 27.27 -19.34 3.90
C SER A 40 28.26 -19.37 2.73
N PRO A 41 29.20 -20.36 2.69
CA PRO A 41 30.16 -20.47 1.58
C PRO A 41 29.48 -20.58 0.19
N ASP A 42 28.29 -21.16 0.12
CA ASP A 42 27.56 -21.27 -1.13
C ASP A 42 26.89 -19.94 -1.53
N ALA A 43 26.39 -19.18 -0.56
CA ALA A 43 25.87 -17.84 -0.81
C ALA A 43 27.00 -16.88 -1.25
N GLU A 44 28.21 -16.97 -0.64
CA GLU A 44 29.38 -16.19 -1.06
C GLU A 44 29.75 -16.44 -2.52
N LYS A 45 29.75 -17.69 -2.98
CA LYS A 45 30.00 -18.04 -4.40
C LYS A 45 28.97 -17.42 -5.34
N LEU A 46 27.70 -17.37 -4.93
CA LEU A 46 26.64 -16.78 -5.74
C LEU A 46 26.74 -15.26 -5.86
N MET A 47 27.44 -14.59 -4.93
CA MET A 47 27.69 -13.15 -4.99
C MET A 47 28.57 -12.71 -6.17
N ASP A 48 29.20 -13.65 -6.88
CA ASP A 48 30.00 -13.39 -8.06
C ASP A 48 29.26 -13.74 -9.37
N VAL A 49 28.03 -14.23 -9.25
CA VAL A 49 27.19 -14.61 -10.41
C VAL A 49 26.19 -13.51 -10.68
N GLU A 50 26.42 -12.77 -11.78
CA GLU A 50 25.56 -11.65 -12.14
C GLU A 50 24.18 -12.13 -12.61
N THR A 51 23.14 -11.43 -12.16
CA THR A 51 21.75 -11.68 -12.57
C THR A 51 21.50 -11.20 -14.00
N PRO A 52 20.53 -11.79 -14.74
CA PRO A 52 20.21 -11.38 -16.09
C PRO A 52 19.83 -9.89 -16.17
N LYS A 53 20.48 -9.14 -17.06
CA LYS A 53 20.21 -7.71 -17.32
C LYS A 53 19.24 -7.48 -18.46
N LYS A 54 18.91 -8.51 -19.22
CA LYS A 54 17.96 -8.49 -20.33
C LYS A 54 17.24 -9.83 -20.43
N LEU A 55 15.93 -9.77 -20.65
CA LEU A 55 15.10 -10.92 -20.90
C LEU A 55 14.28 -10.65 -22.18
N ASP A 56 14.42 -11.51 -23.19
CA ASP A 56 13.76 -11.35 -24.49
C ASP A 56 12.51 -12.26 -24.63
N ASN A 57 12.27 -13.15 -23.67
CA ASN A 57 11.25 -14.18 -23.69
C ASN A 57 10.13 -13.94 -22.68
N VAL A 58 9.99 -12.72 -22.17
CA VAL A 58 9.00 -12.38 -21.14
C VAL A 58 8.01 -11.34 -21.68
N THR A 59 6.72 -11.62 -21.51
CA THR A 59 5.64 -10.65 -21.66
C THR A 59 5.02 -10.39 -20.30
N THR A 60 5.02 -9.14 -19.85
CA THR A 60 4.47 -8.76 -18.55
C THR A 60 3.09 -8.14 -18.71
N LEU A 61 2.14 -8.61 -17.91
CA LEU A 61 0.81 -8.03 -17.78
C LEU A 61 0.51 -7.82 -16.29
N ILE A 62 0.28 -6.57 -15.90
CA ILE A 62 -0.21 -6.22 -14.57
C ILE A 62 -1.73 -6.19 -14.66
N ASN A 63 -2.42 -7.09 -13.95
CA ASN A 63 -3.87 -7.22 -13.95
C ASN A 63 -4.52 -6.82 -12.63
N GLY A 64 -3.72 -6.32 -11.68
CA GLY A 64 -4.18 -5.79 -10.40
C GLY A 64 -3.08 -4.99 -9.72
N SER A 65 -3.42 -3.81 -9.27
CA SER A 65 -2.55 -2.92 -8.51
C SER A 65 -3.40 -1.99 -7.64
N VAL A 66 -2.77 -1.26 -6.73
CA VAL A 66 -3.44 -0.24 -5.92
C VAL A 66 -4.12 0.80 -6.80
N ARG A 67 -3.48 1.21 -7.88
CA ARG A 67 -4.03 2.17 -8.86
C ARG A 67 -5.32 1.64 -9.51
N GLU A 68 -5.30 0.40 -9.98
CA GLU A 68 -6.49 -0.23 -10.57
C GLU A 68 -7.62 -0.37 -9.55
N LEU A 69 -7.31 -0.69 -8.31
CA LEU A 69 -8.29 -0.74 -7.23
C LEU A 69 -8.92 0.63 -6.97
N CYS A 70 -8.11 1.70 -6.87
CA CYS A 70 -8.60 3.07 -6.72
C CYS A 70 -9.49 3.51 -7.89
N ASN A 71 -9.08 3.19 -9.12
CA ASN A 71 -9.86 3.49 -10.33
C ASN A 71 -11.19 2.73 -10.34
N ALA A 72 -11.20 1.47 -9.93
CA ALA A 72 -12.42 0.67 -9.85
C ALA A 72 -13.38 1.21 -8.77
N ALA A 73 -12.84 1.58 -7.61
CA ALA A 73 -13.61 2.20 -6.53
C ALA A 73 -14.22 3.54 -6.97
N ALA A 74 -13.45 4.39 -7.65
CA ALA A 74 -13.94 5.66 -8.19
C ALA A 74 -15.12 5.46 -9.14
N LYS A 75 -14.98 4.57 -10.11
CA LYS A 75 -16.05 4.24 -11.06
C LYS A 75 -17.30 3.70 -10.37
N GLU A 76 -17.13 2.90 -9.32
CA GLU A 76 -18.28 2.37 -8.58
C GLU A 76 -18.99 3.46 -7.78
N CYS A 77 -18.24 4.36 -7.13
CA CYS A 77 -18.80 5.52 -6.44
C CYS A 77 -19.61 6.42 -7.40
N GLU A 78 -19.11 6.66 -8.61
CA GLU A 78 -19.81 7.45 -9.63
C GLU A 78 -21.14 6.84 -10.04
N LYS A 79 -21.22 5.51 -10.17
CA LYS A 79 -22.49 4.81 -10.46
C LYS A 79 -23.54 5.02 -9.35
N HIS A 80 -23.08 5.22 -8.11
CA HIS A 80 -23.93 5.51 -6.97
C HIS A 80 -24.18 7.01 -6.74
N GLY A 81 -23.78 7.86 -7.69
CA GLY A 81 -24.05 9.30 -7.69
C GLY A 81 -23.10 10.11 -6.80
N PHE A 82 -21.92 9.59 -6.53
CA PHE A 82 -20.85 10.35 -5.86
C PHE A 82 -19.93 10.99 -6.90
N GLU A 83 -19.43 12.16 -6.59
CA GLU A 83 -18.26 12.74 -7.26
C GLU A 83 -17.01 12.07 -6.67
N SER A 84 -16.18 11.45 -7.51
CA SER A 84 -15.01 10.71 -7.04
C SER A 84 -13.73 11.53 -7.14
N VAL A 85 -12.95 11.54 -6.07
CA VAL A 85 -11.64 12.19 -6.01
C VAL A 85 -10.60 11.18 -5.53
N ILE A 86 -9.72 10.77 -6.41
CA ILE A 86 -8.56 9.96 -6.02
C ILE A 86 -7.49 10.90 -5.47
N LEU A 87 -7.25 10.83 -4.16
CA LEU A 87 -6.25 11.63 -3.47
C LEU A 87 -4.84 11.16 -3.80
N THR A 88 -4.65 9.85 -3.75
CA THR A 88 -3.36 9.19 -4.04
C THR A 88 -3.57 7.69 -4.23
N ASP A 89 -2.71 7.05 -4.99
CA ASP A 89 -2.54 5.60 -5.08
C ASP A 89 -1.18 5.14 -4.49
N GLN A 90 -0.48 6.05 -3.81
CA GLN A 90 0.85 5.84 -3.25
C GLN A 90 0.95 6.28 -1.79
N LEU A 91 -0.13 6.11 -1.02
CA LEU A 91 -0.15 6.46 0.39
C LEU A 91 0.89 5.61 1.14
N CYS A 92 1.91 6.28 1.70
CA CYS A 92 2.99 5.64 2.44
C CYS A 92 3.33 6.47 3.68
N CYS A 93 2.62 6.19 4.78
CA CYS A 93 2.82 6.86 6.06
C CYS A 93 2.34 5.95 7.19
N GLN A 94 2.43 6.40 8.43
CA GLN A 94 1.82 5.69 9.54
C GLN A 94 0.29 5.68 9.40
N ALA A 95 -0.33 4.54 9.67
CA ALA A 95 -1.78 4.33 9.57
C ALA A 95 -2.57 5.34 10.41
N LYS A 96 -2.09 5.63 11.62
CA LYS A 96 -2.65 6.64 12.52
C LYS A 96 -2.71 8.03 11.87
N GLU A 97 -1.63 8.44 11.21
CA GLU A 97 -1.55 9.75 10.55
C GLU A 97 -2.45 9.81 9.31
N ALA A 98 -2.53 8.71 8.56
CA ALA A 98 -3.47 8.58 7.44
C ALA A 98 -4.92 8.78 7.90
N GLY A 99 -5.34 8.12 8.98
CA GLY A 99 -6.69 8.26 9.54
C GLY A 99 -7.00 9.69 9.97
N SER A 100 -6.08 10.33 10.68
CA SER A 100 -6.19 11.73 11.10
C SER A 100 -6.30 12.69 9.91
N PHE A 101 -5.51 12.46 8.85
CA PHE A 101 -5.55 13.26 7.64
C PHE A 101 -6.89 13.10 6.89
N LEU A 102 -7.38 11.88 6.72
CA LEU A 102 -8.69 11.62 6.10
C LEU A 102 -9.83 12.28 6.89
N ALA A 103 -9.77 12.24 8.21
CA ALA A 103 -10.73 12.95 9.06
C ALA A 103 -10.70 14.47 8.87
N SER A 104 -9.52 15.05 8.66
CA SER A 104 -9.39 16.48 8.37
C SER A 104 -10.02 16.88 7.03
N ILE A 105 -9.89 16.02 6.02
CA ILE A 105 -10.57 16.18 4.72
C ILE A 105 -12.09 16.13 4.92
N ALA A 106 -12.59 15.15 5.66
CA ALA A 106 -14.02 15.03 5.96
C ALA A 106 -14.55 16.29 6.66
N LYS A 107 -13.85 16.82 7.66
CA LYS A 107 -14.20 18.09 8.34
C LYS A 107 -14.28 19.27 7.37
N THR A 108 -13.34 19.38 6.46
CA THR A 108 -13.29 20.49 5.50
C THR A 108 -14.46 20.46 4.54
N HIS A 109 -14.92 19.27 4.15
CA HIS A 109 -15.89 19.09 3.08
C HIS A 109 -17.28 18.65 3.56
N CYS A 110 -17.51 18.43 4.87
CA CYS A 110 -18.79 17.93 5.42
C CYS A 110 -19.98 18.89 5.21
N HIS A 111 -19.75 20.15 4.89
CA HIS A 111 -20.80 21.15 4.66
C HIS A 111 -21.21 21.30 3.19
N GLY A 112 -20.57 20.53 2.29
CA GLY A 112 -20.90 20.54 0.87
C GLY A 112 -22.23 19.90 0.56
N ASN A 113 -22.91 20.36 -0.50
CA ASN A 113 -24.17 19.77 -0.96
C ASN A 113 -23.98 18.57 -1.91
N LYS A 114 -22.75 18.27 -2.28
CA LYS A 114 -22.41 17.17 -3.17
C LYS A 114 -21.99 15.95 -2.38
N LYS A 115 -22.42 14.78 -2.82
CA LYS A 115 -21.91 13.51 -2.33
C LYS A 115 -20.53 13.31 -2.96
N THR A 116 -19.48 13.34 -2.17
CA THR A 116 -18.10 13.17 -2.66
C THR A 116 -17.45 11.97 -1.99
N ALA A 117 -16.79 11.14 -2.79
CA ALA A 117 -15.97 10.03 -2.33
C ALA A 117 -14.48 10.39 -2.51
N TYR A 118 -13.77 10.50 -1.41
CA TYR A 118 -12.32 10.67 -1.39
C TYR A 118 -11.66 9.32 -1.26
N ILE A 119 -10.81 8.96 -2.19
CA ILE A 119 -10.20 7.63 -2.32
C ILE A 119 -8.69 7.76 -2.15
N ALA A 120 -8.13 6.99 -1.25
CA ALA A 120 -6.69 6.87 -1.09
C ALA A 120 -6.30 5.40 -1.06
N GLY A 121 -5.29 5.03 -1.81
CA GLY A 121 -4.72 3.69 -1.82
C GLY A 121 -3.23 3.73 -1.55
N GLY A 122 -2.69 2.64 -1.03
CA GLY A 122 -1.27 2.56 -0.70
C GLY A 122 -0.94 1.47 0.31
N GLU A 123 0.21 1.61 0.93
CA GLU A 123 0.74 0.68 1.92
C GLU A 123 1.17 1.46 3.16
N THR A 124 0.27 1.57 4.15
CA THR A 124 0.58 2.24 5.42
C THR A 124 1.34 1.30 6.37
N VAL A 125 1.99 1.87 7.37
CA VAL A 125 2.73 1.13 8.40
C VAL A 125 2.16 1.44 9.79
N VAL A 126 2.39 0.52 10.73
CA VAL A 126 2.04 0.71 12.15
C VAL A 126 3.31 0.63 12.98
N ASN A 127 3.53 1.60 13.86
CA ASN A 127 4.55 1.51 14.89
C ASN A 127 3.96 0.74 16.09
N LEU A 128 4.35 -0.52 16.25
CA LEU A 128 3.83 -1.38 17.30
C LEU A 128 4.37 -0.94 18.66
N THR A 129 3.48 -0.48 19.53
CA THR A 129 3.79 -0.06 20.91
C THR A 129 3.06 -0.90 21.96
N GLY A 130 2.12 -1.75 21.55
CA GLY A 130 1.27 -2.56 22.42
C GLY A 130 1.29 -4.04 22.06
N HIS A 131 0.51 -4.83 22.79
CA HIS A 131 0.36 -6.28 22.61
C HIS A 131 -1.05 -6.68 22.14
N GLY A 132 -1.88 -5.72 21.77
CA GLY A 132 -3.23 -5.94 21.27
C GLY A 132 -3.23 -6.54 19.86
N LYS A 133 -4.40 -7.07 19.47
CA LYS A 133 -4.67 -7.47 18.09
C LYS A 133 -5.16 -6.26 17.30
N GLY A 134 -4.76 -6.16 16.05
CA GLY A 134 -5.16 -5.10 15.15
C GLY A 134 -4.39 -5.16 13.84
N GLY A 135 -4.49 -4.12 13.05
CA GLY A 135 -3.78 -3.98 11.80
C GLY A 135 -3.88 -2.56 11.27
N ARG A 136 -3.28 -2.33 10.11
CA ARG A 136 -3.18 -1.00 9.49
C ARG A 136 -4.54 -0.38 9.19
N ASN A 137 -5.45 -1.17 8.66
CA ASN A 137 -6.78 -0.70 8.29
C ASN A 137 -7.61 -0.33 9.53
N GLN A 138 -7.53 -1.14 10.58
CA GLN A 138 -8.17 -0.85 11.85
C GLN A 138 -7.60 0.42 12.50
N GLU A 139 -6.28 0.59 12.45
CA GLU A 139 -5.61 1.79 12.98
C GLU A 139 -6.04 3.06 12.24
N ILE A 140 -6.16 3.00 10.90
CA ILE A 140 -6.68 4.11 10.09
C ILE A 140 -8.09 4.49 10.54
N ALA A 141 -9.00 3.52 10.60
CA ALA A 141 -10.39 3.77 10.96
C ALA A 141 -10.52 4.29 12.40
N LEU A 142 -9.82 3.67 13.35
CA LEU A 142 -9.83 4.09 14.75
C LEU A 142 -9.30 5.52 14.93
N SER A 143 -8.20 5.84 14.26
CA SER A 143 -7.63 7.19 14.31
C SER A 143 -8.54 8.24 13.68
N ALA A 144 -9.27 7.88 12.63
CA ALA A 144 -10.24 8.77 11.99
C ALA A 144 -11.49 9.01 12.87
N ALA A 145 -11.89 8.04 13.68
CA ALA A 145 -13.13 8.08 14.48
C ALA A 145 -13.27 9.35 15.31
N SER A 146 -12.23 9.68 16.08
CA SER A 146 -12.24 10.90 16.92
C SER A 146 -12.32 12.19 16.10
N GLY A 147 -11.84 12.12 14.86
CA GLY A 147 -11.84 13.26 13.96
C GLY A 147 -13.19 13.54 13.29
N ILE A 148 -14.03 12.52 13.10
CA ILE A 148 -15.35 12.66 12.47
C ILE A 148 -16.50 12.60 13.47
N ASP A 149 -16.20 12.51 14.76
CA ASP A 149 -17.24 12.51 15.80
C ASP A 149 -18.14 13.76 15.69
N GLY A 150 -19.44 13.52 15.71
CA GLY A 150 -20.45 14.56 15.55
C GLY A 150 -20.67 15.07 14.12
N ILE A 151 -19.89 14.63 13.12
CA ILE A 151 -20.11 14.96 11.71
C ILE A 151 -21.21 14.07 11.14
N LYS A 152 -22.28 14.69 10.70
CA LYS A 152 -23.37 13.98 10.01
C LYS A 152 -23.04 13.76 8.55
N ASN A 153 -23.49 12.63 7.99
CA ASN A 153 -23.36 12.29 6.58
C ASN A 153 -21.90 12.12 6.10
N ALA A 154 -20.98 11.74 6.98
CA ALA A 154 -19.62 11.35 6.64
C ALA A 154 -19.34 9.96 7.20
N ALA A 155 -18.55 9.18 6.45
CA ALA A 155 -18.02 7.90 6.88
C ALA A 155 -16.59 7.76 6.39
N ILE A 156 -15.73 7.13 7.18
CA ILE A 156 -14.38 6.77 6.81
C ILE A 156 -14.21 5.28 7.08
N PHE A 157 -13.72 4.56 6.09
CA PHE A 157 -13.40 3.15 6.23
C PHE A 157 -12.08 2.82 5.54
N SER A 158 -11.46 1.73 5.96
CA SER A 158 -10.24 1.20 5.36
C SER A 158 -10.36 -0.30 5.18
N ILE A 159 -9.88 -0.81 4.04
CA ILE A 159 -9.94 -2.24 3.70
C ILE A 159 -8.59 -2.71 3.16
N GLY A 160 -8.22 -3.96 3.47
CA GLY A 160 -7.14 -4.68 2.81
C GLY A 160 -7.67 -5.43 1.60
N SER A 161 -7.00 -5.27 0.45
CA SER A 161 -7.41 -5.92 -0.81
C SER A 161 -7.30 -7.44 -0.79
N ASP A 162 -6.47 -7.98 0.11
CA ASP A 162 -6.29 -9.42 0.34
C ASP A 162 -7.32 -10.02 1.33
N GLY A 163 -8.18 -9.18 1.92
CA GLY A 163 -9.19 -9.61 2.89
C GLY A 163 -8.68 -9.82 4.30
N THR A 164 -7.44 -9.44 4.60
CA THR A 164 -6.83 -9.57 5.93
C THR A 164 -6.32 -8.22 6.45
N ASP A 165 -6.17 -8.09 7.76
CA ASP A 165 -5.55 -6.94 8.40
C ASP A 165 -4.69 -7.43 9.57
N ALA A 166 -3.43 -7.75 9.30
CA ALA A 166 -2.48 -8.38 10.20
C ALA A 166 -3.03 -9.67 10.86
N VAL A 167 -3.52 -9.60 12.11
CA VAL A 167 -4.01 -10.75 12.87
C VAL A 167 -5.54 -10.83 12.91
N SER A 168 -6.24 -9.96 12.19
CA SER A 168 -7.70 -9.91 12.16
C SER A 168 -8.24 -9.81 10.74
N TYR A 169 -9.48 -10.25 10.54
CA TYR A 169 -10.19 -10.02 9.30
C TYR A 169 -10.55 -8.54 9.18
N THR A 170 -10.49 -8.04 7.96
CA THR A 170 -10.63 -6.61 7.66
C THR A 170 -11.96 -6.04 8.04
N HIS A 171 -11.97 -4.80 8.20
CA HIS A 171 -12.94 -3.71 8.16
C HIS A 171 -13.35 -3.22 9.52
N LEU A 172 -13.01 -1.98 9.76
CA LEU A 172 -13.80 -1.11 10.61
C LEU A 172 -14.44 -0.06 9.72
N THR A 173 -15.76 -0.06 9.71
CA THR A 173 -16.57 1.04 9.20
C THR A 173 -17.02 1.84 10.40
N LEU A 174 -16.78 3.11 10.41
CA LEU A 174 -17.25 4.04 11.43
C LEU A 174 -18.19 5.05 10.83
#